data_fa9bc53babc904281c3ce9e69cd493f9
#
_entry.id   fa9bc53babc904281c3ce9e69cd493f9
#
_cell.length_a   1.000
_cell.length_b   1.000
_cell.length_c   1.000
_cell.angle_alpha   90.00
_cell.angle_beta   90.00
_cell.angle_gamma   90.00
#
_symmetry.space_group_name_H-M   'P 1'
#
loop_
_entity.id
_entity.type
_entity.pdbx_description
1 polymer ?
#
loop_
_entity_poly.entity_id
_entity_poly.type
_entity_poly.pdbx_seq_one_letter_code
_entity_poly.pdbx_strand_id
1 'polypeptide(L)'
;MAPQSGQDHQSRAPRGSRRKYGLIGRTLAHSFSPRYFGDFFAREGIDASYLPYELASIEELPSLLAREPDLCGLNVTLPYKREVLRYVDVLSPDVEALQATNVLRIRRSATGLTQVYGYNTDVEGFRRSLFIWLGGQRPRALVFGSGGAASAVLRALSVLGLEGQQVSRHPRQGMVAYEELRGGLAEECRLWINATPIGLCPGELLPLPYEALSDQHLCYDLIYNPSPTAFLQEAQQRGARIKDGLEMLYIQADEAWKIWTIDE
;
A
#
# COMPACT_ATOMS: atom_id res chain seq x y z
N MET A 1 2.86 -66.70 -24.13
CA MET A 1 2.91 -65.99 -22.83
C MET A 1 3.26 -64.53 -23.14
N ALA A 2 2.28 -63.66 -23.14
CA ALA A 2 2.48 -62.24 -23.34
C ALA A 2 2.42 -61.54 -21.94
N PRO A 3 3.29 -60.58 -21.61
CA PRO A 3 3.23 -59.86 -20.35
C PRO A 3 2.14 -58.76 -20.43
N GLN A 4 1.36 -58.72 -19.36
CA GLN A 4 0.29 -57.75 -19.11
C GLN A 4 0.86 -56.34 -18.95
N SER A 5 0.27 -55.38 -19.68
CA SER A 5 0.49 -53.95 -19.53
C SER A 5 -0.04 -53.47 -18.22
N GLY A 6 0.86 -53.03 -17.32
CA GLY A 6 0.50 -52.31 -16.12
C GLY A 6 -0.14 -50.94 -16.46
N GLN A 7 -1.36 -50.74 -16.07
CA GLN A 7 -2.01 -49.44 -16.13
C GLN A 7 -1.46 -48.60 -14.95
N ASP A 8 -0.67 -47.60 -15.31
CA ASP A 8 -0.28 -46.53 -14.39
C ASP A 8 -1.55 -45.74 -13.97
N HIS A 9 -2.05 -46.03 -12.80
CA HIS A 9 -2.99 -45.15 -12.10
C HIS A 9 -2.23 -43.90 -11.64
N GLN A 10 -2.13 -42.91 -12.52
CA GLN A 10 -1.87 -41.54 -12.08
C GLN A 10 -3.00 -41.14 -11.14
N SER A 11 -2.71 -41.16 -9.84
CA SER A 11 -3.57 -40.61 -8.81
C SER A 11 -3.68 -39.10 -9.07
N ARG A 12 -4.77 -38.66 -9.69
CA ARG A 12 -5.16 -37.26 -9.73
C ARG A 12 -5.32 -36.82 -8.27
N ALA A 13 -4.39 -35.95 -7.82
CA ALA A 13 -4.57 -35.19 -6.58
C ALA A 13 -5.98 -34.58 -6.56
N PRO A 14 -6.67 -34.51 -5.40
CA PRO A 14 -7.95 -33.86 -5.31
C PRO A 14 -7.82 -32.44 -5.86
N ARG A 15 -8.76 -32.01 -6.70
CA ARG A 15 -8.84 -30.62 -7.21
C ARG A 15 -8.79 -29.72 -5.97
N GLY A 16 -7.67 -29.03 -5.77
CA GLY A 16 -7.49 -28.07 -4.68
C GLY A 16 -8.61 -27.06 -4.76
N SER A 17 -9.18 -26.73 -3.60
CA SER A 17 -10.14 -25.64 -3.49
C SER A 17 -9.53 -24.37 -4.09
N ARG A 18 -10.37 -23.56 -4.75
CA ARG A 18 -9.96 -22.32 -5.40
C ARG A 18 -9.34 -21.38 -4.38
N ARG A 19 -8.09 -20.96 -4.61
CA ARG A 19 -7.38 -20.05 -3.70
C ARG A 19 -8.14 -18.74 -3.54
N LYS A 20 -8.23 -18.27 -2.31
CA LYS A 20 -8.90 -17.01 -1.98
C LYS A 20 -7.90 -15.98 -1.48
N TYR A 21 -8.09 -14.76 -1.93
CA TYR A 21 -7.42 -13.56 -1.47
C TYR A 21 -8.45 -12.50 -1.15
N GLY A 22 -8.07 -11.44 -0.48
CA GLY A 22 -9.04 -10.38 -0.21
C GLY A 22 -8.45 -9.12 0.39
N LEU A 23 -9.36 -8.20 0.71
CA LEU A 23 -9.08 -6.95 1.38
C LEU A 23 -9.89 -6.88 2.66
N ILE A 24 -9.24 -6.56 3.78
CA ILE A 24 -9.91 -6.22 5.04
C ILE A 24 -9.82 -4.71 5.32
N GLY A 25 -10.92 -4.15 5.78
CA GLY A 25 -11.09 -2.75 6.17
C GLY A 25 -12.46 -2.53 6.78
N ARG A 26 -12.75 -1.31 7.25
CA ARG A 26 -14.06 -1.00 7.83
C ARG A 26 -15.10 -0.71 6.76
N THR A 27 -14.71 0.00 5.68
CA THR A 27 -15.57 0.35 4.55
C THR A 27 -14.77 0.17 3.27
N LEU A 28 -15.25 -0.66 2.36
CA LEU A 28 -14.51 -1.11 1.19
C LEU A 28 -15.21 -0.82 -0.15
N ALA A 29 -16.39 -0.16 -0.14
CA ALA A 29 -17.24 0.07 -1.30
C ALA A 29 -16.52 0.73 -2.50
N HIS A 30 -15.49 1.55 -2.24
CA HIS A 30 -14.73 2.28 -3.26
C HIS A 30 -13.30 1.76 -3.43
N SER A 31 -13.00 0.58 -2.87
CA SER A 31 -11.64 0.03 -2.91
C SER A 31 -11.27 -0.48 -4.30
N PHE A 32 -10.09 -0.14 -4.76
CA PHE A 32 -9.53 -0.51 -6.05
C PHE A 32 -9.17 -2.00 -6.16
N SER A 33 -8.62 -2.58 -5.09
CA SER A 33 -8.01 -3.91 -5.11
C SER A 33 -8.92 -5.05 -5.59
N PRO A 34 -10.23 -5.10 -5.24
CA PRO A 34 -11.10 -6.17 -5.72
C PRO A 34 -11.23 -6.19 -7.25
N ARG A 35 -11.38 -5.02 -7.88
CA ARG A 35 -11.44 -4.90 -9.34
C ARG A 35 -10.09 -5.26 -9.97
N TYR A 36 -9.01 -4.69 -9.45
CA TYR A 36 -7.66 -4.94 -9.96
C TYR A 36 -7.31 -6.44 -9.98
N PHE A 37 -7.45 -7.12 -8.84
CA PHE A 37 -7.11 -8.54 -8.76
C PHE A 37 -8.10 -9.43 -9.53
N GLY A 38 -9.38 -9.06 -9.62
CA GLY A 38 -10.35 -9.75 -10.47
C GLY A 38 -9.94 -9.73 -11.94
N ASP A 39 -9.62 -8.56 -12.46
CA ASP A 39 -9.14 -8.36 -13.84
C ASP A 39 -7.78 -9.05 -14.07
N PHE A 40 -6.87 -8.97 -13.10
CA PHE A 40 -5.57 -9.61 -13.13
C PHE A 40 -5.69 -11.14 -13.20
N PHE A 41 -6.47 -11.77 -12.33
CA PHE A 41 -6.66 -13.23 -12.34
C PHE A 41 -7.32 -13.72 -13.62
N ALA A 42 -8.30 -12.96 -14.14
CA ALA A 42 -8.95 -13.32 -15.42
C ALA A 42 -7.97 -13.26 -16.60
N ARG A 43 -7.15 -12.21 -16.67
CA ARG A 43 -6.17 -12.02 -17.75
C ARG A 43 -5.06 -13.07 -17.73
N GLU A 44 -4.56 -13.42 -16.55
CA GLU A 44 -3.45 -14.37 -16.38
C GLU A 44 -3.93 -15.84 -16.29
N GLY A 45 -5.24 -16.10 -16.36
CA GLY A 45 -5.81 -17.44 -16.25
C GLY A 45 -5.59 -18.10 -14.88
N ILE A 46 -5.50 -17.29 -13.82
CA ILE A 46 -5.25 -17.75 -12.44
C ILE A 46 -6.57 -18.20 -11.80
N ASP A 47 -6.64 -19.46 -11.35
CA ASP A 47 -7.79 -19.96 -10.61
C ASP A 47 -7.77 -19.51 -9.14
N ALA A 48 -8.11 -18.25 -8.96
CA ALA A 48 -8.21 -17.61 -7.65
C ALA A 48 -9.38 -16.63 -7.61
N SER A 49 -9.76 -16.20 -6.42
CA SER A 49 -10.74 -15.13 -6.20
C SER A 49 -10.21 -14.08 -5.24
N TYR A 50 -10.65 -12.84 -5.42
CA TYR A 50 -10.33 -11.74 -4.53
C TYR A 50 -11.62 -11.09 -4.03
N LEU A 51 -11.81 -11.05 -2.71
CA LEU A 51 -13.07 -10.63 -2.09
C LEU A 51 -12.84 -9.50 -1.09
N PRO A 52 -13.77 -8.53 -0.99
CA PRO A 52 -13.78 -7.56 0.09
C PRO A 52 -14.37 -8.22 1.36
N TYR A 53 -13.70 -8.05 2.50
CA TYR A 53 -14.16 -8.47 3.81
C TYR A 53 -14.25 -7.24 4.72
N GLU A 54 -15.43 -6.62 4.78
CA GLU A 54 -15.67 -5.53 5.71
C GLU A 54 -15.78 -6.08 7.13
N LEU A 55 -14.97 -5.55 8.03
CA LEU A 55 -14.96 -5.91 9.44
C LEU A 55 -15.37 -4.68 10.26
N ALA A 56 -16.34 -4.84 11.16
CA ALA A 56 -16.70 -3.78 12.10
C ALA A 56 -15.56 -3.54 13.12
N SER A 57 -14.84 -4.61 13.46
CA SER A 57 -13.66 -4.58 14.32
C SER A 57 -12.62 -5.59 13.84
N ILE A 58 -11.33 -5.31 14.11
CA ILE A 58 -10.24 -6.24 13.78
C ILE A 58 -10.29 -7.53 14.60
N GLU A 59 -10.99 -7.54 15.72
CA GLU A 59 -11.25 -8.74 16.55
C GLU A 59 -12.02 -9.83 15.78
N GLU A 60 -12.66 -9.50 14.66
CA GLU A 60 -13.31 -10.48 13.78
C GLU A 60 -12.35 -11.27 12.90
N LEU A 61 -11.07 -10.84 12.79
CA LEU A 61 -10.08 -11.51 11.92
C LEU A 61 -9.88 -12.99 12.24
N PRO A 62 -9.74 -13.45 13.50
CA PRO A 62 -9.63 -14.89 13.79
C PRO A 62 -10.84 -15.69 13.30
N SER A 63 -12.06 -15.14 13.46
CA SER A 63 -13.28 -15.77 12.97
C SER A 63 -13.33 -15.81 11.44
N LEU A 64 -12.84 -14.77 10.75
CA LEU A 64 -12.68 -14.77 9.29
C LEU A 64 -11.72 -15.87 8.85
N LEU A 65 -10.55 -15.98 9.47
CA LEU A 65 -9.54 -17.00 9.13
C LEU A 65 -10.06 -18.42 9.35
N ALA A 66 -10.93 -18.64 10.35
CA ALA A 66 -11.54 -19.93 10.65
C ALA A 66 -12.61 -20.32 9.62
N ARG A 67 -13.46 -19.38 9.19
CA ARG A 67 -14.56 -19.66 8.23
C ARG A 67 -14.09 -19.70 6.77
N GLU A 68 -12.89 -19.18 6.48
CA GLU A 68 -12.31 -19.15 5.13
C GLU A 68 -11.01 -19.97 5.08
N PRO A 69 -11.09 -21.32 5.09
CA PRO A 69 -9.91 -22.17 5.13
C PRO A 69 -9.02 -22.05 3.89
N ASP A 70 -9.59 -21.61 2.75
CA ASP A 70 -8.88 -21.44 1.48
C ASP A 70 -8.25 -20.05 1.32
N LEU A 71 -8.36 -19.19 2.33
CA LEU A 71 -7.80 -17.85 2.31
C LEU A 71 -6.27 -17.90 2.45
N CYS A 72 -5.56 -17.48 1.41
CA CYS A 72 -4.10 -17.52 1.30
C CYS A 72 -3.43 -16.17 1.59
N GLY A 73 -4.17 -15.07 1.40
CA GLY A 73 -3.63 -13.73 1.64
C GLY A 73 -4.69 -12.65 1.74
N LEU A 74 -4.33 -11.59 2.44
CA LEU A 74 -5.17 -10.41 2.62
C LEU A 74 -4.36 -9.14 2.43
N ASN A 75 -4.95 -8.17 1.70
CA ASN A 75 -4.56 -6.78 1.91
C ASN A 75 -5.26 -6.21 3.15
N VAL A 76 -4.64 -5.24 3.79
CA VAL A 76 -5.17 -4.55 4.96
C VAL A 76 -5.20 -3.05 4.68
N THR A 77 -6.39 -2.44 4.84
CA THR A 77 -6.53 -0.98 4.72
C THR A 77 -7.04 -0.36 6.02
N LEU A 78 -7.35 0.92 5.96
CA LEU A 78 -7.85 1.68 7.10
C LEU A 78 -9.10 1.04 7.74
N PRO A 79 -9.17 1.10 9.08
CA PRO A 79 -8.19 1.64 10.03
C PRO A 79 -7.16 0.60 10.52
N TYR A 80 -7.17 -0.62 10.02
CA TYR A 80 -6.61 -1.83 10.66
C TYR A 80 -5.11 -2.07 10.44
N LYS A 81 -4.39 -1.26 9.63
CA LYS A 81 -2.97 -1.48 9.31
C LYS A 81 -2.03 -1.62 10.53
N ARG A 82 -2.38 -1.00 11.66
CA ARG A 82 -1.63 -1.11 12.93
C ARG A 82 -2.25 -2.13 13.87
N GLU A 83 -3.57 -2.12 14.00
CA GLU A 83 -4.27 -2.96 14.96
C GLU A 83 -4.14 -4.45 14.63
N VAL A 84 -4.02 -4.80 13.34
CA VAL A 84 -3.89 -6.18 12.87
C VAL A 84 -2.59 -6.85 13.30
N LEU A 85 -1.56 -6.08 13.69
CA LEU A 85 -0.25 -6.61 14.10
C LEU A 85 -0.33 -7.61 15.26
N ARG A 86 -1.34 -7.47 16.12
CA ARG A 86 -1.58 -8.42 17.24
C ARG A 86 -1.95 -9.83 16.80
N TYR A 87 -2.29 -10.00 15.51
CA TYR A 87 -2.66 -11.27 14.90
C TYR A 87 -1.61 -11.76 13.89
N VAL A 88 -0.43 -11.14 13.86
CA VAL A 88 0.66 -11.47 12.96
C VAL A 88 1.74 -12.20 13.73
N ASP A 89 2.09 -13.40 13.28
CA ASP A 89 3.10 -14.25 13.94
C ASP A 89 4.53 -13.86 13.53
N VAL A 90 4.71 -13.42 12.28
CA VAL A 90 6.04 -13.08 11.75
C VAL A 90 5.95 -11.73 11.02
N LEU A 91 6.76 -10.78 11.45
CA LEU A 91 6.85 -9.44 10.86
C LEU A 91 8.02 -9.35 9.89
N SER A 92 7.82 -8.74 8.73
CA SER A 92 8.93 -8.34 7.86
C SER A 92 9.68 -7.14 8.45
N PRO A 93 10.95 -6.88 8.07
CA PRO A 93 11.73 -5.76 8.60
C PRO A 93 11.05 -4.38 8.44
N ASP A 94 10.34 -4.17 7.33
CA ASP A 94 9.61 -2.91 7.13
C ASP A 94 8.40 -2.80 8.06
N VAL A 95 7.69 -3.91 8.33
CA VAL A 95 6.57 -3.92 9.29
C VAL A 95 7.07 -3.68 10.72
N GLU A 96 8.21 -4.28 11.11
CA GLU A 96 8.84 -4.03 12.41
C GLU A 96 9.19 -2.55 12.58
N ALA A 97 9.78 -1.94 11.54
CA ALA A 97 10.18 -0.53 11.58
C ALA A 97 8.98 0.43 11.59
N LEU A 98 7.93 0.14 10.81
CA LEU A 98 6.77 1.01 10.63
C LEU A 98 5.66 0.78 11.66
N GLN A 99 5.65 -0.38 12.31
CA GLN A 99 4.55 -0.84 13.16
C GLN A 99 3.21 -0.75 12.43
N ALA A 100 3.21 -1.14 11.13
CA ALA A 100 2.03 -1.18 10.27
C ALA A 100 2.22 -2.16 9.11
N THR A 101 1.19 -2.93 8.79
CA THR A 101 1.16 -3.87 7.66
C THR A 101 -0.02 -3.59 6.74
N ASN A 102 0.17 -3.75 5.44
CA ASN A 102 -0.89 -3.69 4.43
C ASN A 102 -1.08 -5.01 3.68
N VAL A 103 -0.24 -6.03 3.96
CA VAL A 103 -0.33 -7.36 3.35
C VAL A 103 -0.13 -8.44 4.40
N LEU A 104 -1.08 -9.38 4.48
CA LEU A 104 -0.96 -10.60 5.24
C LEU A 104 -0.82 -11.79 4.28
N ARG A 105 0.16 -12.65 4.51
CA ARG A 105 0.27 -13.96 3.89
C ARG A 105 -0.12 -15.01 4.92
N ILE A 106 -1.03 -15.91 4.54
CA ILE A 106 -1.61 -16.90 5.44
C ILE A 106 -1.12 -18.29 5.01
N ARG A 107 -0.43 -18.97 5.88
CA ARG A 107 0.04 -20.34 5.69
C ARG A 107 -0.69 -21.28 6.63
N ARG A 108 -1.13 -22.42 6.11
CA ARG A 108 -1.71 -23.49 6.91
C ARG A 108 -0.87 -24.76 6.75
N SER A 109 -0.43 -25.32 7.87
CA SER A 109 0.28 -26.60 7.88
C SER A 109 -0.70 -27.76 7.67
N ALA A 110 -0.17 -28.92 7.30
CA ALA A 110 -0.93 -30.16 7.23
C ALA A 110 -1.57 -30.56 8.59
N THR A 111 -1.03 -30.05 9.69
CA THR A 111 -1.56 -30.27 11.06
C THR A 111 -2.63 -29.26 11.45
N GLY A 112 -3.04 -28.37 10.53
CA GLY A 112 -4.08 -27.34 10.75
C GLY A 112 -3.59 -26.08 11.47
N LEU A 113 -2.29 -25.95 11.79
CA LEU A 113 -1.73 -24.73 12.35
C LEU A 113 -1.79 -23.61 11.30
N THR A 114 -2.39 -22.49 11.66
CA THR A 114 -2.40 -21.27 10.84
C THR A 114 -1.28 -20.34 11.30
N GLN A 115 -0.49 -19.83 10.36
CA GLN A 115 0.57 -18.87 10.60
C GLN A 115 0.36 -17.66 9.69
N VAL A 116 0.43 -16.47 10.25
CA VAL A 116 0.18 -15.19 9.57
C VAL A 116 1.47 -14.37 9.51
N TYR A 117 1.88 -14.04 8.29
CA TYR A 117 3.06 -13.20 8.02
C TYR A 117 2.61 -11.81 7.58
N GLY A 118 3.23 -10.78 8.15
CA GLY A 118 2.93 -9.39 7.84
C GLY A 118 4.00 -8.72 6.99
N TYR A 119 3.56 -8.01 5.94
CA TYR A 119 4.42 -7.26 5.03
C TYR A 119 3.87 -5.85 4.80
N ASN A 120 4.73 -4.97 4.29
CA ASN A 120 4.31 -3.62 3.92
C ASN A 120 4.78 -3.29 2.49
N THR A 121 3.86 -3.35 1.54
CA THR A 121 4.13 -3.05 0.13
C THR A 121 3.92 -1.58 -0.24
N ASP A 122 3.39 -0.75 0.66
CA ASP A 122 3.27 0.70 0.43
C ASP A 122 4.65 1.34 0.30
N VAL A 123 5.64 0.87 1.09
CA VAL A 123 7.03 1.35 1.02
C VAL A 123 7.63 1.13 -0.37
N GLU A 124 7.55 -0.10 -0.86
CA GLU A 124 8.12 -0.47 -2.16
C GLU A 124 7.33 0.18 -3.31
N GLY A 125 6.01 0.22 -3.20
CA GLY A 125 5.15 0.90 -4.17
C GLY A 125 5.52 2.35 -4.36
N PHE A 126 5.62 3.10 -3.26
CA PHE A 126 6.01 4.51 -3.30
C PHE A 126 7.47 4.67 -3.75
N ARG A 127 8.39 3.89 -3.20
CA ARG A 127 9.82 3.95 -3.51
C ARG A 127 10.08 3.82 -5.02
N ARG A 128 9.52 2.80 -5.66
CA ARG A 128 9.72 2.54 -7.10
C ARG A 128 9.08 3.62 -7.96
N SER A 129 7.84 4.00 -7.65
CA SER A 129 7.14 5.04 -8.38
C SER A 129 7.88 6.39 -8.29
N LEU A 130 8.38 6.75 -7.09
CA LEU A 130 9.14 7.97 -6.90
C LEU A 130 10.50 7.92 -7.62
N PHE A 131 11.25 6.81 -7.49
CA PHE A 131 12.58 6.67 -8.06
C PHE A 131 12.60 6.89 -9.58
N ILE A 132 11.65 6.27 -10.28
CA ILE A 132 11.50 6.42 -11.74
C ILE A 132 11.19 7.88 -12.08
N TRP A 133 10.28 8.50 -11.35
CA TRP A 133 9.82 9.86 -11.62
C TRP A 133 10.86 10.94 -11.33
N LEU A 134 11.72 10.75 -10.32
CA LEU A 134 12.80 11.67 -9.99
C LEU A 134 13.88 11.75 -11.08
N GLY A 135 14.11 10.69 -11.85
CA GLY A 135 15.11 10.69 -12.93
C GLY A 135 16.53 11.02 -12.44
N GLY A 136 16.89 10.58 -11.25
CA GLY A 136 18.20 10.84 -10.63
C GLY A 136 18.30 12.10 -9.78
N GLN A 137 17.27 12.94 -9.72
CA GLN A 137 17.23 14.10 -8.83
C GLN A 137 17.17 13.65 -7.36
N ARG A 138 17.72 14.47 -6.45
CA ARG A 138 17.76 14.22 -5.00
C ARG A 138 17.22 15.42 -4.21
N PRO A 139 15.95 15.78 -4.38
CA PRO A 139 15.36 16.90 -3.67
C PRO A 139 15.13 16.55 -2.20
N ARG A 140 15.20 17.55 -1.34
CA ARG A 140 14.66 17.49 0.03
C ARG A 140 13.14 17.50 -0.03
N ALA A 141 12.47 16.69 0.81
CA ALA A 141 11.05 16.48 0.74
C ALA A 141 10.28 17.04 1.94
N LEU A 142 9.07 17.56 1.70
CA LEU A 142 8.02 17.74 2.70
C LEU A 142 7.00 16.61 2.56
N VAL A 143 6.67 15.96 3.68
CA VAL A 143 5.68 14.88 3.72
C VAL A 143 4.51 15.32 4.59
N PHE A 144 3.39 15.65 3.97
CA PHE A 144 2.18 16.09 4.66
C PHE A 144 1.40 14.89 5.19
N GLY A 145 1.19 14.85 6.52
CA GLY A 145 0.47 13.79 7.20
C GLY A 145 1.29 13.06 8.26
N SER A 146 0.60 12.38 9.18
CA SER A 146 1.20 11.65 10.32
C SER A 146 0.65 10.23 10.48
N GLY A 147 -0.05 9.71 9.47
CA GLY A 147 -0.60 8.36 9.42
C GLY A 147 0.36 7.32 8.88
N GLY A 148 -0.11 6.08 8.74
CA GLY A 148 0.67 4.96 8.21
C GLY A 148 1.22 5.19 6.79
N ALA A 149 0.48 5.88 5.92
CA ALA A 149 0.94 6.25 4.59
C ALA A 149 2.16 7.19 4.64
N ALA A 150 2.10 8.23 5.48
CA ALA A 150 3.24 9.15 5.68
C ALA A 150 4.47 8.42 6.24
N SER A 151 4.28 7.48 7.17
CA SER A 151 5.37 6.66 7.70
C SER A 151 6.02 5.80 6.60
N ALA A 152 5.22 5.19 5.72
CA ALA A 152 5.73 4.41 4.58
C ALA A 152 6.50 5.29 3.59
N VAL A 153 6.01 6.50 3.30
CA VAL A 153 6.68 7.50 2.47
C VAL A 153 8.04 7.88 3.05
N LEU A 154 8.10 8.24 4.34
CA LEU A 154 9.35 8.59 5.01
C LEU A 154 10.36 7.45 5.01
N ARG A 155 9.89 6.21 5.22
CA ARG A 155 10.73 5.02 5.11
C ARG A 155 11.29 4.86 3.69
N ALA A 156 10.47 5.01 2.68
CA ALA A 156 10.88 4.93 1.28
C ALA A 156 11.90 6.03 0.91
N LEU A 157 11.69 7.27 1.37
CA LEU A 157 12.65 8.36 1.20
C LEU A 157 14.00 8.01 1.84
N SER A 158 14.00 7.51 3.07
CA SER A 158 15.22 7.07 3.77
C SER A 158 15.97 5.97 3.00
N VAL A 159 15.26 4.97 2.44
CA VAL A 159 15.86 3.92 1.60
C VAL A 159 16.48 4.50 0.32
N LEU A 160 15.87 5.56 -0.25
CA LEU A 160 16.41 6.28 -1.42
C LEU A 160 17.55 7.23 -1.06
N GLY A 161 17.88 7.42 0.23
CA GLY A 161 18.86 8.40 0.69
C GLY A 161 18.40 9.84 0.50
N LEU A 162 17.07 10.08 0.58
CA LEU A 162 16.46 11.40 0.49
C LEU A 162 16.05 11.89 1.88
N GLU A 163 16.25 13.18 2.15
CA GLU A 163 15.78 13.82 3.36
C GLU A 163 14.29 14.14 3.26
N GLY A 164 13.51 13.71 4.24
CA GLY A 164 12.08 13.98 4.34
C GLY A 164 11.71 14.64 5.66
N GLN A 165 11.15 15.86 5.60
CA GLN A 165 10.59 16.55 6.75
C GLN A 165 9.09 16.29 6.83
N GLN A 166 8.66 15.69 7.94
CA GLN A 166 7.24 15.44 8.17
C GLN A 166 6.52 16.69 8.66
N VAL A 167 5.34 16.94 8.08
CA VAL A 167 4.47 18.08 8.40
C VAL A 167 3.15 17.59 8.95
N SER A 168 2.69 18.13 10.10
CA SER A 168 1.46 17.71 10.74
C SER A 168 0.72 18.89 11.39
N ARG A 169 -0.61 18.79 11.46
CA ARG A 169 -1.46 19.72 12.24
C ARG A 169 -1.21 19.62 13.74
N HIS A 170 -0.74 18.46 14.18
CA HIS A 170 -0.39 18.18 15.57
C HIS A 170 1.02 17.61 15.60
N PRO A 171 2.06 18.46 15.45
CA PRO A 171 3.43 18.01 15.34
C PRO A 171 3.89 17.34 16.64
N ARG A 172 4.68 16.28 16.47
CA ARG A 172 5.42 15.60 17.54
C ARG A 172 6.91 15.84 17.31
N GLN A 173 7.75 15.37 18.21
CA GLN A 173 9.20 15.48 18.05
C GLN A 173 9.65 15.03 16.66
N GLY A 174 10.42 15.87 15.97
CA GLY A 174 10.88 15.64 14.62
C GLY A 174 9.91 16.02 13.48
N MET A 175 8.71 16.51 13.83
CA MET A 175 7.74 17.04 12.87
C MET A 175 7.69 18.57 12.96
N VAL A 176 7.25 19.21 11.87
CA VAL A 176 6.97 20.64 11.83
C VAL A 176 5.47 20.90 11.66
N ALA A 177 5.01 22.06 12.13
CA ALA A 177 3.66 22.53 11.90
C ALA A 177 3.52 23.14 10.50
N TYR A 178 2.30 23.30 10.00
CA TYR A 178 2.05 23.95 8.71
C TYR A 178 2.47 25.43 8.70
N GLU A 179 2.38 26.08 9.83
CA GLU A 179 2.78 27.49 10.02
C GLU A 179 4.29 27.71 9.84
N GLU A 180 5.09 26.69 10.16
CA GLU A 180 6.55 26.72 10.05
C GLU A 180 7.05 26.58 8.59
N LEU A 181 6.17 26.25 7.65
CA LEU A 181 6.52 26.18 6.22
C LEU A 181 6.84 27.57 5.65
N ARG A 182 6.28 28.62 6.24
CA ARG A 182 6.59 30.01 5.88
C ARG A 182 7.95 30.38 6.48
N GLY A 183 8.86 30.83 5.67
CA GLY A 183 10.20 31.21 6.13
C GLY A 183 11.35 30.46 5.47
N GLY A 184 11.12 29.99 4.24
CA GLY A 184 12.16 29.39 3.39
C GLY A 184 12.08 27.86 3.31
N LEU A 185 11.47 27.16 4.29
CA LEU A 185 11.42 25.70 4.28
C LEU A 185 10.64 25.14 3.08
N ALA A 186 9.56 25.83 2.67
CA ALA A 186 8.76 25.45 1.52
C ALA A 186 9.53 25.57 0.21
N GLU A 187 10.33 26.61 0.05
CA GLU A 187 11.18 26.86 -1.13
C GLU A 187 12.39 25.92 -1.19
N GLU A 188 12.99 25.60 -0.03
CA GLU A 188 14.14 24.70 0.06
C GLU A 188 13.76 23.24 -0.24
N CYS A 189 12.56 22.82 0.16
CA CYS A 189 12.09 21.47 -0.02
C CYS A 189 11.33 21.33 -1.35
N ARG A 190 12.04 20.98 -2.41
CA ARG A 190 11.47 20.91 -3.77
C ARG A 190 10.57 19.73 -4.06
N LEU A 191 10.46 18.75 -3.16
CA LEU A 191 9.54 17.62 -3.30
C LEU A 191 8.44 17.71 -2.23
N TRP A 192 7.21 17.93 -2.66
CA TRP A 192 6.04 18.00 -1.78
C TRP A 192 5.19 16.75 -1.95
N ILE A 193 4.91 16.05 -0.87
CA ILE A 193 4.20 14.77 -0.91
C ILE A 193 2.96 14.84 -0.02
N ASN A 194 1.77 14.74 -0.62
CA ASN A 194 0.53 14.59 0.13
C ASN A 194 0.32 13.12 0.52
N ALA A 195 0.43 12.83 1.81
CA ALA A 195 0.11 11.54 2.42
C ALA A 195 -1.07 11.65 3.41
N THR A 196 -1.92 12.67 3.23
CA THR A 196 -3.17 12.88 3.98
C THR A 196 -4.38 12.44 3.15
N PRO A 197 -5.56 12.29 3.76
CA PRO A 197 -6.80 12.09 3.01
C PRO A 197 -7.39 13.40 2.43
N ILE A 198 -6.79 14.58 2.68
CA ILE A 198 -7.27 15.87 2.16
C ILE A 198 -7.07 15.91 0.65
N GLY A 199 -8.16 16.08 -0.08
CA GLY A 199 -8.22 16.02 -1.54
C GLY A 199 -9.04 14.83 -2.07
N LEU A 200 -9.50 13.92 -1.20
CA LEU A 200 -10.44 12.86 -1.57
C LEU A 200 -11.82 13.43 -1.91
N CYS A 201 -12.25 14.48 -1.19
CA CYS A 201 -13.47 15.19 -1.50
C CYS A 201 -13.18 16.41 -2.42
N PRO A 202 -14.03 16.68 -3.43
CA PRO A 202 -13.86 17.83 -4.29
C PRO A 202 -13.77 19.14 -3.49
N GLY A 203 -12.79 19.99 -3.83
CA GLY A 203 -12.58 21.29 -3.21
C GLY A 203 -11.77 21.27 -1.90
N GLU A 204 -11.43 20.11 -1.36
CA GLU A 204 -10.50 20.03 -0.24
C GLU A 204 -9.09 20.39 -0.67
N LEU A 205 -8.47 21.32 0.04
CA LEU A 205 -7.13 21.82 -0.23
C LEU A 205 -6.30 21.85 1.05
N LEU A 206 -5.05 21.40 0.96
CA LEU A 206 -4.09 21.52 2.07
C LEU A 206 -3.74 23.00 2.31
N PRO A 207 -3.60 23.45 3.58
CA PRO A 207 -3.25 24.83 3.89
C PRO A 207 -1.75 25.10 3.71
N LEU A 208 -1.27 25.06 2.47
CA LEU A 208 0.15 25.20 2.13
C LEU A 208 0.46 26.60 1.59
N PRO A 209 1.69 27.07 1.72
CA PRO A 209 2.16 28.32 1.09
C PRO A 209 2.42 28.09 -0.42
N TYR A 210 1.35 27.95 -1.20
CA TYR A 210 1.44 27.62 -2.63
C TYR A 210 2.25 28.65 -3.44
N GLU A 211 2.38 29.87 -2.93
CA GLU A 211 3.23 30.93 -3.49
C GLU A 211 4.71 30.56 -3.55
N ALA A 212 5.16 29.60 -2.73
CA ALA A 212 6.52 29.09 -2.75
C ALA A 212 6.79 28.13 -3.92
N LEU A 213 5.76 27.62 -4.57
CA LEU A 213 5.90 26.67 -5.69
C LEU A 213 6.40 27.37 -6.96
N SER A 214 7.22 26.65 -7.73
CA SER A 214 7.74 27.06 -9.03
C SER A 214 7.94 25.83 -9.93
N ASP A 215 8.46 26.03 -11.13
CA ASP A 215 8.86 24.97 -12.07
C ASP A 215 10.00 24.05 -11.57
N GLN A 216 10.66 24.43 -10.47
CA GLN A 216 11.68 23.62 -9.80
C GLN A 216 11.08 22.61 -8.82
N HIS A 217 9.77 22.69 -8.54
CA HIS A 217 9.11 21.83 -7.57
C HIS A 217 8.51 20.58 -8.21
N LEU A 218 8.45 19.55 -7.40
CA LEU A 218 7.85 18.24 -7.69
C LEU A 218 6.75 17.99 -6.66
N CYS A 219 5.52 17.78 -7.09
CA CYS A 219 4.39 17.56 -6.19
C CYS A 219 3.79 16.18 -6.46
N TYR A 220 3.85 15.33 -5.44
CA TYR A 220 3.32 13.96 -5.48
C TYR A 220 2.12 13.86 -4.54
N ASP A 221 0.98 13.39 -5.04
CA ASP A 221 -0.18 13.06 -4.21
C ASP A 221 -0.36 11.54 -4.16
N LEU A 222 -0.51 10.97 -2.96
CA LEU A 222 -0.83 9.54 -2.84
C LEU A 222 -2.27 9.23 -3.27
N ILE A 223 -3.11 10.25 -3.36
CA ILE A 223 -4.47 10.13 -3.89
C ILE A 223 -4.38 9.92 -5.41
N TYR A 224 -5.13 8.95 -5.92
CA TYR A 224 -5.23 8.61 -7.33
C TYR A 224 -6.64 8.84 -7.92
N ASN A 225 -7.62 9.04 -7.06
CA ASN A 225 -9.00 9.34 -7.44
C ASN A 225 -9.65 10.22 -6.36
N PRO A 226 -10.04 11.48 -6.68
CA PRO A 226 -9.91 12.13 -7.99
C PRO A 226 -8.45 12.41 -8.37
N SER A 227 -8.20 12.54 -9.70
CA SER A 227 -6.89 13.00 -10.21
C SER A 227 -7.11 13.91 -11.42
N PRO A 228 -6.45 15.11 -11.46
CA PRO A 228 -5.62 15.65 -10.38
C PRO A 228 -6.47 16.16 -9.20
N THR A 229 -5.94 16.03 -7.97
CA THR A 229 -6.51 16.67 -6.77
C THR A 229 -6.34 18.18 -6.79
N ALA A 230 -7.04 18.90 -5.92
CA ALA A 230 -6.86 20.36 -5.80
C ALA A 230 -5.39 20.74 -5.48
N PHE A 231 -4.71 19.96 -4.66
CA PHE A 231 -3.27 20.11 -4.39
C PHE A 231 -2.42 20.04 -5.67
N LEU A 232 -2.65 19.03 -6.51
CA LEU A 232 -1.91 18.89 -7.77
C LEU A 232 -2.28 19.97 -8.79
N GLN A 233 -3.54 20.40 -8.84
CA GLN A 233 -4.00 21.50 -9.70
C GLN A 233 -3.30 22.82 -9.33
N GLU A 234 -3.25 23.15 -8.04
CA GLU A 234 -2.55 24.34 -7.54
C GLU A 234 -1.04 24.28 -7.86
N ALA A 235 -0.43 23.11 -7.72
CA ALA A 235 0.97 22.91 -8.07
C ALA A 235 1.23 23.09 -9.58
N GLN A 236 0.39 22.50 -10.41
CA GLN A 236 0.50 22.58 -11.87
C GLN A 236 0.36 24.00 -12.39
N GLN A 237 -0.58 24.80 -11.82
CA GLN A 237 -0.77 26.22 -12.20
C GLN A 237 0.47 27.07 -11.94
N ARG A 238 1.34 26.65 -11.02
CA ARG A 238 2.61 27.33 -10.68
C ARG A 238 3.82 26.74 -11.40
N GLY A 239 3.57 25.85 -12.37
CA GLY A 239 4.63 25.24 -13.18
C GLY A 239 5.31 24.02 -12.56
N ALA A 240 4.92 23.59 -11.36
CA ALA A 240 5.49 22.40 -10.73
C ALA A 240 5.12 21.13 -11.52
N ARG A 241 6.06 20.16 -11.53
CA ARG A 241 5.76 18.82 -12.06
C ARG A 241 4.89 18.06 -11.06
N ILE A 242 3.84 17.41 -11.55
CA ILE A 242 2.89 16.71 -10.71
C ILE A 242 2.87 15.21 -10.97
N LYS A 243 2.54 14.43 -9.94
CA LYS A 243 2.31 12.99 -10.02
C LYS A 243 1.24 12.57 -9.01
N ASP A 244 0.33 11.71 -9.44
CA ASP A 244 -0.66 11.07 -8.55
C ASP A 244 -0.21 9.69 -8.05
N GLY A 245 -1.03 9.08 -7.19
CA GLY A 245 -0.75 7.81 -6.54
C GLY A 245 -1.03 6.56 -7.38
N LEU A 246 -1.47 6.69 -8.63
CA LEU A 246 -1.96 5.54 -9.40
C LEU A 246 -0.87 4.49 -9.66
N GLU A 247 0.34 4.92 -10.04
CA GLU A 247 1.46 3.99 -10.27
C GLU A 247 1.88 3.29 -8.98
N MET A 248 1.94 4.02 -7.85
CA MET A 248 2.20 3.42 -6.53
C MET A 248 1.17 2.33 -6.21
N LEU A 249 -0.10 2.59 -6.51
CA LEU A 249 -1.21 1.67 -6.27
C LEU A 249 -1.03 0.35 -7.04
N TYR A 250 -0.63 0.42 -8.31
CA TYR A 250 -0.35 -0.78 -9.12
C TYR A 250 0.86 -1.55 -8.59
N ILE A 251 1.97 -0.86 -8.32
CA ILE A 251 3.20 -1.51 -7.85
C ILE A 251 2.96 -2.24 -6.52
N GLN A 252 2.27 -1.59 -5.54
CA GLN A 252 2.00 -2.23 -4.25
C GLN A 252 1.10 -3.48 -4.38
N ALA A 253 0.19 -3.50 -5.35
CA ALA A 253 -0.65 -4.66 -5.62
C ALA A 253 0.16 -5.81 -6.25
N ASP A 254 1.03 -5.50 -7.21
CA ASP A 254 1.95 -6.48 -7.81
C ASP A 254 2.89 -7.09 -6.76
N GLU A 255 3.43 -6.26 -5.85
CA GLU A 255 4.28 -6.74 -4.76
C GLU A 255 3.50 -7.61 -3.76
N ALA A 256 2.23 -7.28 -3.48
CA ALA A 256 1.37 -8.14 -2.66
C ALA A 256 1.18 -9.52 -3.30
N TRP A 257 0.96 -9.57 -4.62
CA TRP A 257 0.84 -10.82 -5.36
C TRP A 257 2.11 -11.66 -5.27
N LYS A 258 3.30 -11.07 -5.46
CA LYS A 258 4.58 -11.77 -5.30
C LYS A 258 4.76 -12.36 -3.91
N ILE A 259 4.36 -11.62 -2.85
CA ILE A 259 4.43 -12.09 -1.47
C ILE A 259 3.53 -13.31 -1.25
N TRP A 260 2.32 -13.30 -1.80
CA TRP A 260 1.40 -14.42 -1.65
C TRP A 260 1.84 -15.68 -2.41
N THR A 261 2.57 -15.51 -3.51
CA THR A 261 3.03 -16.60 -4.40
C THR A 261 4.50 -16.97 -4.22
N ILE A 262 5.20 -16.40 -3.24
CA ILE A 262 6.55 -16.83 -2.87
C ILE A 262 6.54 -18.34 -2.52
N ASP A 263 7.38 -19.14 -3.12
CA ASP A 263 7.46 -20.61 -3.00
C ASP A 263 6.43 -21.40 -3.86
N GLU A 264 5.87 -20.81 -4.92
CA GLU A 264 5.07 -21.49 -5.95
C GLU A 264 5.87 -21.82 -7.21
#